data_2c352259d8580db6c1ec94b3196450aa
#
_entry.id   2c352259d8580db6c1ec94b3196450aa
#
_cell.length_a   1.000
_cell.length_b   1.000
_cell.length_c   1.000
_cell.angle_alpha   90.00
_cell.angle_beta   90.00
_cell.angle_gamma   90.00
#
_symmetry.space_group_name_H-M   'P 1'
#
loop_
_entity.id
_entity.type
_entity.pdbx_description
1 polymer ?
#
loop_
_entity_poly.entity_id
_entity_poly.type
_entity_poly.pdbx_seq_one_letter_code
_entity_poly.pdbx_strand_id
1 'polypeptide(L)'
;MAIVHFVNYKRGTQSHAAMRGVMLYVMQEKKTAWEGKPLVSGINCQPQSAYDDFLNTKLLYHKDGGVMFYHMVQSFPKGAAVDPRQAHEAARRLAEYFGGCDVLVCTHVDREHIHSHCVINSVNFETGKKLHMAKEQIQELMRRNDAICQEMGLPVFEVTAQQARGMSGAEYHTALKGQSWKLRLMNTIDECMKDAADRDAFVCILYLTTCAPLCIR
;
A
#
# COMPACT_ATOMS: atom_id res chain seq x y z
N MET A 1 7.05 6.81 -5.56
CA MET A 1 5.84 7.07 -4.74
C MET A 1 5.69 5.94 -3.74
N ALA A 2 5.52 6.30 -2.50
CA ALA A 2 4.98 5.32 -1.57
C ALA A 2 3.57 4.97 -2.04
N ILE A 3 3.31 3.69 -2.24
CA ILE A 3 2.01 3.20 -2.69
C ILE A 3 1.21 2.81 -1.48
N VAL A 4 -0.03 3.28 -1.41
CA VAL A 4 -0.97 2.91 -0.37
C VAL A 4 -2.03 1.98 -0.94
N HIS A 5 -2.25 0.85 -0.28
CA HIS A 5 -3.33 -0.06 -0.61
C HIS A 5 -3.91 -0.71 0.64
N PHE A 6 -5.17 -1.13 0.55
CA PHE A 6 -5.82 -1.93 1.59
C PHE A 6 -5.76 -3.41 1.23
N VAL A 7 -5.42 -4.24 2.21
CA VAL A 7 -5.48 -5.69 2.08
C VAL A 7 -6.94 -6.11 2.12
N ASN A 8 -7.42 -6.72 1.03
CA ASN A 8 -8.78 -7.22 0.96
C ASN A 8 -8.90 -8.58 1.65
N TYR A 9 -9.63 -8.62 2.74
CA TYR A 9 -9.99 -9.87 3.40
C TYR A 9 -11.30 -10.40 2.83
N LYS A 10 -11.36 -11.69 2.50
CA LYS A 10 -12.59 -12.34 2.04
C LYS A 10 -13.66 -12.26 3.15
N ARG A 11 -14.94 -12.23 2.77
CA ARG A 11 -16.04 -12.39 3.73
C ARG A 11 -15.81 -13.65 4.57
N GLY A 12 -15.95 -13.55 5.90
CA GLY A 12 -15.71 -14.64 6.84
C GLY A 12 -14.30 -14.69 7.46
N THR A 13 -13.33 -13.90 6.93
CA THR A 13 -11.98 -13.79 7.54
C THR A 13 -11.86 -12.59 8.50
N GLN A 14 -12.92 -11.83 8.69
CA GLN A 14 -12.99 -10.74 9.66
C GLN A 14 -13.45 -11.30 11.00
N SER A 15 -12.50 -11.66 11.87
CA SER A 15 -12.75 -12.23 13.19
C SER A 15 -11.75 -11.71 14.21
N HIS A 16 -12.02 -11.93 15.50
CA HIS A 16 -11.09 -11.66 16.59
C HIS A 16 -9.74 -12.36 16.39
N ALA A 17 -9.78 -13.63 16.00
CA ALA A 17 -8.58 -14.42 15.74
C ALA A 17 -7.78 -13.89 14.56
N ALA A 18 -8.45 -13.47 13.48
CA ALA A 18 -7.80 -12.87 12.32
C ALA A 18 -7.16 -11.52 12.68
N MET A 19 -7.87 -10.67 13.41
CA MET A 19 -7.35 -9.38 13.89
C MET A 19 -6.09 -9.58 14.74
N ARG A 20 -6.15 -10.49 15.73
CA ARG A 20 -5.01 -10.83 16.57
C ARG A 20 -3.84 -11.39 15.76
N GLY A 21 -4.13 -12.30 14.83
CA GLY A 21 -3.12 -12.90 13.96
C GLY A 21 -2.39 -11.87 13.10
N VAL A 22 -3.12 -10.90 12.54
CA VAL A 22 -2.53 -9.79 11.77
C VAL A 22 -1.65 -8.93 12.66
N MET A 23 -2.11 -8.53 13.85
CA MET A 23 -1.32 -7.71 14.77
C MET A 23 -0.03 -8.42 15.19
N LEU A 24 -0.10 -9.70 15.54
CA LEU A 24 1.10 -10.51 15.87
C LEU A 24 2.07 -10.61 14.68
N TYR A 25 1.54 -10.73 13.46
CA TYR A 25 2.37 -10.79 12.25
C TYR A 25 3.10 -9.47 11.98
N VAL A 26 2.41 -8.32 12.09
CA VAL A 26 3.01 -7.02 11.76
C VAL A 26 3.99 -6.53 12.84
N MET A 27 3.81 -6.98 14.09
CA MET A 27 4.70 -6.63 15.21
C MET A 27 5.93 -7.55 15.35
N GLN A 28 6.14 -8.53 14.45
CA GLN A 28 7.29 -9.44 14.59
C GLN A 28 8.61 -8.65 14.66
N GLU A 29 9.33 -8.80 15.76
CA GLU A 29 10.59 -8.09 16.02
C GLU A 29 11.60 -8.26 14.89
N LYS A 30 11.76 -9.48 14.35
CA LYS A 30 12.65 -9.77 13.21
C LYS A 30 12.35 -8.96 11.95
N LYS A 31 11.16 -8.35 11.86
CA LYS A 31 10.72 -7.54 10.71
C LYS A 31 10.77 -6.05 11.00
N THR A 32 10.57 -5.67 12.26
CA THR A 32 10.42 -4.27 12.67
C THR A 32 11.68 -3.70 13.33
N ALA A 33 12.64 -4.55 13.74
CA ALA A 33 13.84 -4.09 14.41
C ALA A 33 14.76 -3.32 13.46
N TRP A 34 15.07 -2.09 13.82
CA TRP A 34 16.05 -1.24 13.14
C TRP A 34 16.95 -0.56 14.18
N GLU A 35 18.27 -0.78 14.06
CA GLU A 35 19.27 -0.26 15.00
C GLU A 35 18.92 -0.52 16.49
N GLY A 36 18.47 -1.75 16.78
CA GLY A 36 18.13 -2.19 18.13
C GLY A 36 16.80 -1.66 18.69
N LYS A 37 15.99 -0.97 17.86
CA LYS A 37 14.66 -0.48 18.25
C LYS A 37 13.60 -0.99 17.31
N PRO A 38 12.42 -1.41 17.81
CA PRO A 38 11.31 -1.78 16.94
C PRO A 38 10.65 -0.54 16.34
N LEU A 39 10.41 -0.56 15.04
CA LEU A 39 9.62 0.45 14.33
C LEU A 39 8.12 0.12 14.47
N VAL A 40 7.61 0.29 15.67
CA VAL A 40 6.22 0.00 16.06
C VAL A 40 5.67 1.17 16.86
N SER A 41 4.52 1.69 16.46
CA SER A 41 3.83 2.80 17.13
C SER A 41 2.34 2.54 17.23
N GLY A 42 1.69 3.07 18.25
CA GLY A 42 0.23 3.14 18.35
C GLY A 42 -0.26 4.58 18.19
N ILE A 43 -1.41 4.75 17.57
CA ILE A 43 -2.19 5.99 17.61
C ILE A 43 -3.47 5.66 18.35
N ASN A 44 -3.77 6.42 19.40
CA ASN A 44 -4.88 6.19 20.32
C ASN A 44 -4.85 4.83 21.04
N CYS A 45 -3.79 4.03 20.88
CA CYS A 45 -3.57 2.77 21.59
C CYS A 45 -2.10 2.59 21.92
N GLN A 46 -1.81 1.67 22.84
CA GLN A 46 -0.43 1.26 23.09
C GLN A 46 -0.12 0.01 22.25
N PRO A 47 1.06 -0.09 21.60
CA PRO A 47 1.40 -1.26 20.77
C PRO A 47 1.24 -2.58 21.51
N GLN A 48 1.61 -2.62 22.80
CA GLN A 48 1.59 -3.84 23.63
C GLN A 48 0.17 -4.31 23.94
N SER A 49 -0.80 -3.38 24.05
CA SER A 49 -2.21 -3.66 24.34
C SER A 49 -3.14 -3.39 23.16
N ALA A 50 -2.61 -3.13 21.96
CA ALA A 50 -3.40 -2.70 20.80
C ALA A 50 -4.57 -3.64 20.49
N TYR A 51 -4.40 -4.95 20.65
CA TYR A 51 -5.48 -5.90 20.46
C TYR A 51 -6.61 -5.70 21.48
N ASP A 52 -6.27 -5.55 22.75
CA ASP A 52 -7.24 -5.35 23.83
C ASP A 52 -7.91 -3.99 23.73
N ASP A 53 -7.16 -2.94 23.34
CA ASP A 53 -7.68 -1.59 23.10
C ASP A 53 -8.73 -1.61 21.98
N PHE A 54 -8.41 -2.27 20.84
CA PHE A 54 -9.36 -2.44 19.73
C PHE A 54 -10.61 -3.22 20.15
N LEU A 55 -10.43 -4.27 20.94
CA LEU A 55 -11.55 -5.09 21.42
C LEU A 55 -12.41 -4.32 22.39
N ASN A 56 -11.83 -3.60 23.35
CA ASN A 56 -12.53 -2.79 24.34
C ASN A 56 -13.43 -1.74 23.68
N THR A 57 -12.91 -1.03 22.66
CA THR A 57 -13.69 -0.09 21.85
C THR A 57 -14.91 -0.77 21.21
N LYS A 58 -14.73 -1.98 20.64
CA LYS A 58 -15.82 -2.73 20.01
C LYS A 58 -16.89 -3.18 21.02
N LEU A 59 -16.45 -3.67 22.17
CA LEU A 59 -17.34 -4.15 23.23
C LEU A 59 -18.12 -3.00 23.83
N LEU A 60 -17.47 -1.85 24.09
CA LEU A 60 -18.10 -0.65 24.61
C LEU A 60 -19.31 -0.20 23.76
N TYR A 61 -19.17 -0.27 22.46
CA TYR A 61 -20.21 0.16 21.52
C TYR A 61 -21.04 -0.98 20.92
N HIS A 62 -20.88 -2.22 21.38
CA HIS A 62 -21.56 -3.42 20.82
C HIS A 62 -21.37 -3.57 19.31
N LYS A 63 -20.14 -3.34 18.82
CA LYS A 63 -19.77 -3.30 17.38
C LYS A 63 -18.75 -4.38 17.00
N ASP A 64 -18.80 -5.54 17.59
CA ASP A 64 -17.87 -6.64 17.39
C ASP A 64 -18.23 -7.60 16.23
N GLY A 65 -19.17 -7.21 15.35
CA GLY A 65 -19.56 -7.96 14.16
C GLY A 65 -19.17 -7.27 12.83
N GLY A 66 -19.23 -7.98 11.73
CA GLY A 66 -18.91 -7.47 10.39
C GLY A 66 -17.45 -7.11 10.19
N VAL A 67 -17.13 -5.95 9.61
CA VAL A 67 -15.74 -5.51 9.46
C VAL A 67 -15.14 -5.22 10.83
N MET A 68 -14.09 -5.99 11.19
CA MET A 68 -13.41 -5.90 12.48
C MET A 68 -12.26 -4.91 12.47
N PHE A 69 -11.52 -4.87 11.37
CA PHE A 69 -10.36 -4.01 11.20
C PHE A 69 -10.11 -3.74 9.71
N TYR A 70 -9.38 -2.68 9.44
CA TYR A 70 -8.78 -2.45 8.14
C TYR A 70 -7.28 -2.67 8.23
N HIS A 71 -6.69 -3.16 7.16
CA HIS A 71 -5.25 -3.35 7.06
C HIS A 71 -4.75 -2.60 5.83
N MET A 72 -4.10 -1.50 6.09
CA MET A 72 -3.48 -0.64 5.08
C MET A 72 -1.98 -0.93 5.01
N VAL A 73 -1.42 -0.90 3.83
CA VAL A 73 0.02 -1.03 3.61
C VAL A 73 0.50 0.16 2.78
N GLN A 74 1.53 0.84 3.29
CA GLN A 74 2.29 1.86 2.59
C GLN A 74 3.63 1.24 2.18
N SER A 75 3.95 1.20 0.89
CA SER A 75 5.17 0.56 0.37
C SER A 75 6.00 1.54 -0.43
N PHE A 76 7.31 1.57 -0.19
CA PHE A 76 8.26 2.33 -0.98
C PHE A 76 8.82 1.47 -2.13
N PRO A 77 9.29 2.08 -3.24
CA PRO A 77 9.87 1.34 -4.36
C PRO A 77 11.13 0.57 -3.95
N LYS A 78 11.39 -0.56 -4.60
CA LYS A 78 12.65 -1.27 -4.45
C LYS A 78 13.82 -0.38 -4.86
N GLY A 79 14.89 -0.41 -4.06
CA GLY A 79 16.10 0.39 -4.34
C GLY A 79 15.96 1.88 -4.05
N ALA A 80 14.80 2.35 -3.57
CA ALA A 80 14.67 3.73 -3.10
C ALA A 80 15.50 3.92 -1.83
N ALA A 81 16.31 4.97 -1.81
CA ALA A 81 17.06 5.38 -0.62
C ALA A 81 16.10 6.03 0.38
N VAL A 82 15.43 5.21 1.18
CA VAL A 82 14.50 5.65 2.23
C VAL A 82 15.03 5.16 3.58
N ASP A 83 15.19 6.07 4.52
CA ASP A 83 15.51 5.71 5.90
C ASP A 83 14.29 5.05 6.55
N PRO A 84 14.44 3.88 7.22
CA PRO A 84 13.33 3.19 7.86
C PRO A 84 12.57 4.00 8.91
N ARG A 85 13.25 4.91 9.63
CA ARG A 85 12.61 5.81 10.60
C ARG A 85 11.75 6.87 9.89
N GLN A 86 12.24 7.40 8.76
CA GLN A 86 11.46 8.33 7.95
C GLN A 86 10.24 7.64 7.34
N ALA A 87 10.39 6.40 6.87
CA ALA A 87 9.26 5.60 6.39
C ALA A 87 8.23 5.35 7.49
N HIS A 88 8.69 5.03 8.71
CA HIS A 88 7.81 4.83 9.86
C HIS A 88 7.07 6.11 10.24
N GLU A 89 7.76 7.25 10.26
CA GLU A 89 7.15 8.55 10.55
C GLU A 89 6.15 8.95 9.48
N ALA A 90 6.43 8.72 8.19
CA ALA A 90 5.49 8.96 7.11
C ALA A 90 4.20 8.11 7.28
N ALA A 91 4.35 6.84 7.64
CA ALA A 91 3.22 5.95 7.91
C ALA A 91 2.41 6.39 9.14
N ARG A 92 3.09 6.85 10.20
CA ARG A 92 2.45 7.38 11.41
C ARG A 92 1.64 8.62 11.11
N ARG A 93 2.19 9.60 10.37
CA ARG A 93 1.47 10.81 9.93
C ARG A 93 0.28 10.47 9.04
N LEU A 94 0.44 9.50 8.14
CA LEU A 94 -0.67 9.05 7.29
C LEU A 94 -1.78 8.39 8.11
N ALA A 95 -1.41 7.63 9.14
CA ALA A 95 -2.37 6.95 10.02
C ALA A 95 -3.19 7.93 10.89
N GLU A 96 -2.72 9.15 11.12
CA GLU A 96 -3.48 10.23 11.79
C GLU A 96 -4.77 10.62 11.02
N TYR A 97 -4.84 10.27 9.73
CA TYR A 97 -6.09 10.40 8.95
C TYR A 97 -7.28 9.69 9.59
N PHE A 98 -7.03 8.61 10.31
CA PHE A 98 -8.08 7.82 10.96
C PHE A 98 -8.40 8.31 12.38
N GLY A 99 -8.29 9.60 12.62
CA GLY A 99 -8.54 10.22 13.93
C GLY A 99 -9.79 9.68 14.61
N GLY A 100 -9.74 9.40 15.91
CA GLY A 100 -10.80 8.74 16.69
C GLY A 100 -10.87 7.22 16.49
N CYS A 101 -10.01 6.60 15.68
CA CYS A 101 -9.80 5.15 15.65
C CYS A 101 -8.45 4.80 16.27
N ASP A 102 -8.37 3.63 16.89
CA ASP A 102 -7.09 3.07 17.30
C ASP A 102 -6.35 2.57 16.07
N VAL A 103 -5.05 2.86 15.95
CA VAL A 103 -4.23 2.39 14.82
C VAL A 103 -2.89 1.87 15.32
N LEU A 104 -2.55 0.65 14.93
CA LEU A 104 -1.22 0.07 15.12
C LEU A 104 -0.41 0.24 13.84
N VAL A 105 0.74 0.90 13.93
CA VAL A 105 1.66 1.17 12.81
C VAL A 105 2.94 0.38 13.02
N CYS A 106 3.32 -0.46 12.04
CA CYS A 106 4.53 -1.28 12.08
C CYS A 106 5.27 -1.17 10.76
N THR A 107 6.55 -0.82 10.79
CA THR A 107 7.37 -0.73 9.58
C THR A 107 8.29 -1.93 9.48
N HIS A 108 8.21 -2.65 8.37
CA HIS A 108 9.01 -3.82 8.05
C HIS A 108 10.24 -3.43 7.23
N VAL A 109 11.38 -3.95 7.67
CA VAL A 109 12.70 -3.74 7.06
C VAL A 109 13.36 -5.05 6.59
N ASP A 110 12.63 -6.16 6.68
CA ASP A 110 13.11 -7.51 6.35
C ASP A 110 13.10 -7.81 4.84
N ARG A 111 12.67 -6.88 4.00
CA ARG A 111 12.56 -7.02 2.55
C ARG A 111 13.40 -5.98 1.82
N GLU A 112 13.64 -6.22 0.54
CA GLU A 112 14.35 -5.28 -0.35
C GLU A 112 13.70 -3.90 -0.48
N HIS A 113 12.45 -3.79 -0.04
CA HIS A 113 11.69 -2.54 -0.02
C HIS A 113 11.08 -2.34 1.36
N ILE A 114 11.18 -1.13 1.88
CA ILE A 114 10.57 -0.76 3.13
C ILE A 114 9.06 -0.64 2.93
N HIS A 115 8.29 -1.20 3.85
CA HIS A 115 6.85 -1.07 3.83
C HIS A 115 6.29 -1.01 5.25
N SER A 116 5.26 -0.19 5.42
CA SER A 116 4.62 0.02 6.71
C SER A 116 3.21 -0.54 6.68
N HIS A 117 2.86 -1.29 7.69
CA HIS A 117 1.53 -1.82 7.93
C HIS A 117 0.81 -0.94 8.94
N CYS A 118 -0.42 -0.53 8.61
CA CYS A 118 -1.33 0.12 9.56
C CYS A 118 -2.55 -0.78 9.75
N VAL A 119 -2.72 -1.30 10.95
CA VAL A 119 -3.93 -2.02 11.37
C VAL A 119 -4.83 -1.03 12.06
N ILE A 120 -6.02 -0.79 11.51
CA ILE A 120 -6.93 0.27 11.93
C ILE A 120 -8.18 -0.36 12.54
N ASN A 121 -8.56 0.05 13.73
CA ASN A 121 -9.83 -0.36 14.34
C ASN A 121 -11.00 0.12 13.47
N SER A 122 -11.97 -0.76 13.23
CA SER A 122 -13.15 -0.40 12.46
C SER A 122 -14.17 0.46 13.21
N VAL A 123 -13.96 0.68 14.49
CA VAL A 123 -14.86 1.47 15.34
C VAL A 123 -14.13 2.68 15.86
N ASN A 124 -14.72 3.86 15.70
CA ASN A 124 -14.24 5.10 16.27
C ASN A 124 -14.58 5.12 17.77
N PHE A 125 -13.58 5.29 18.64
CA PHE A 125 -13.77 5.22 20.09
C PHE A 125 -14.47 6.44 20.68
N GLU A 126 -14.46 7.58 19.99
CA GLU A 126 -15.18 8.78 20.45
C GLU A 126 -16.67 8.73 20.13
N THR A 127 -17.01 8.22 18.94
CA THR A 127 -18.38 8.30 18.41
C THR A 127 -19.12 6.96 18.35
N GLY A 128 -18.41 5.84 18.52
CA GLY A 128 -18.94 4.49 18.33
C GLY A 128 -19.32 4.16 16.89
N LYS A 129 -19.09 5.07 15.93
CA LYS A 129 -19.40 4.83 14.52
C LYS A 129 -18.37 3.92 13.88
N LYS A 130 -18.84 3.03 13.00
CA LYS A 130 -17.91 2.24 12.18
C LYS A 130 -17.29 3.09 11.10
N LEU A 131 -15.99 2.92 10.93
CA LEU A 131 -15.24 3.48 9.82
C LEU A 131 -15.77 2.90 8.51
N HIS A 132 -16.01 3.76 7.55
CA HIS A 132 -16.34 3.38 6.19
C HIS A 132 -15.32 3.98 5.25
N MET A 133 -14.75 3.13 4.37
CA MET A 133 -13.74 3.55 3.40
C MET A 133 -14.33 3.43 1.99
N ALA A 134 -15.01 4.50 1.54
CA ALA A 134 -15.47 4.62 0.17
C ALA A 134 -14.32 5.06 -0.76
N LYS A 135 -14.57 5.05 -2.05
CA LYS A 135 -13.57 5.38 -3.07
C LYS A 135 -12.97 6.77 -2.88
N GLU A 136 -13.79 7.73 -2.48
CA GLU A 136 -13.41 9.13 -2.27
C GLU A 136 -12.44 9.28 -1.09
N GLN A 137 -12.69 8.56 0.03
CA GLN A 137 -11.81 8.54 1.19
C GLN A 137 -10.46 7.88 0.85
N ILE A 138 -10.48 6.82 0.03
CA ILE A 138 -9.24 6.17 -0.42
C ILE A 138 -8.43 7.12 -1.31
N GLN A 139 -9.08 7.86 -2.21
CA GLN A 139 -8.40 8.85 -3.04
C GLN A 139 -7.82 10.01 -2.22
N GLU A 140 -8.54 10.48 -1.21
CA GLU A 140 -8.06 11.51 -0.30
C GLU A 140 -6.84 11.02 0.50
N LEU A 141 -6.89 9.79 1.00
CA LEU A 141 -5.78 9.15 1.70
C LEU A 141 -4.53 9.06 0.82
N MET A 142 -4.69 8.72 -0.47
CA MET A 142 -3.59 8.69 -1.43
C MET A 142 -2.98 10.09 -1.64
N ARG A 143 -3.80 11.13 -1.79
CA ARG A 143 -3.32 12.52 -1.90
C ARG A 143 -2.54 12.96 -0.67
N ARG A 144 -3.02 12.62 0.53
CA ARG A 144 -2.31 12.90 1.78
C ARG A 144 -0.99 12.16 1.88
N ASN A 145 -0.96 10.90 1.45
CA ASN A 145 0.28 10.13 1.36
C ASN A 145 1.33 10.84 0.51
N ASP A 146 0.92 11.32 -0.66
CA ASP A 146 1.83 12.00 -1.58
C ASP A 146 2.33 13.34 -1.00
N ALA A 147 1.44 14.11 -0.36
CA ALA A 147 1.80 15.34 0.32
C ALA A 147 2.80 15.11 1.46
N ILE A 148 2.56 14.11 2.33
CA ILE A 148 3.46 13.75 3.42
C ILE A 148 4.83 13.33 2.88
N CYS A 149 4.87 12.50 1.82
CA CYS A 149 6.12 12.10 1.20
C CYS A 149 6.89 13.29 0.62
N GLN A 150 6.21 14.23 -0.04
CA GLN A 150 6.83 15.45 -0.56
C GLN A 150 7.41 16.32 0.56
N GLU A 151 6.64 16.59 1.61
CA GLU A 151 7.08 17.36 2.77
C GLU A 151 8.33 16.76 3.44
N MET A 152 8.41 15.44 3.48
CA MET A 152 9.52 14.71 4.10
C MET A 152 10.69 14.44 3.15
N GLY A 153 10.63 14.93 1.88
CA GLY A 153 11.66 14.67 0.87
C GLY A 153 11.79 13.20 0.48
N LEU A 154 10.73 12.40 0.71
CA LEU A 154 10.69 11.01 0.34
C LEU A 154 10.36 10.85 -1.16
N PRO A 155 10.82 9.76 -1.81
CA PRO A 155 10.58 9.58 -3.23
C PRO A 155 9.08 9.58 -3.58
N VAL A 156 8.65 10.55 -4.37
CA VAL A 156 7.30 10.61 -4.94
C VAL A 156 7.37 10.17 -6.39
N PHE A 157 6.51 9.23 -6.78
CA PHE A 157 6.40 8.83 -8.17
C PHE A 157 5.51 9.84 -8.89
N GLU A 158 6.02 10.51 -9.88
CA GLU A 158 5.17 11.21 -10.84
C GLU A 158 4.52 10.16 -11.75
N VAL A 159 3.27 9.81 -11.45
CA VAL A 159 2.45 9.03 -12.39
C VAL A 159 2.09 9.96 -13.52
N THR A 160 2.74 9.84 -14.66
CA THR A 160 2.29 10.53 -15.85
C THR A 160 0.86 10.12 -16.15
N ALA A 161 0.01 11.06 -16.56
CA ALA A 161 -1.42 10.83 -16.83
C ALA A 161 -1.67 9.71 -17.86
N GLN A 162 -0.65 9.34 -18.63
CA GLN A 162 -0.65 8.22 -19.57
C GLN A 162 -0.55 6.85 -18.88
N GLN A 163 0.19 6.73 -17.78
CA GLN A 163 0.35 5.45 -17.05
C GLN A 163 -0.87 5.10 -16.18
N ALA A 164 -1.68 6.09 -15.79
CA ALA A 164 -2.86 5.87 -14.95
C ALA A 164 -4.08 5.34 -15.73
N ARG A 165 -4.06 5.34 -17.07
CA ARG A 165 -5.19 4.90 -17.89
C ARG A 165 -5.19 3.37 -18.04
N GLY A 166 -6.06 2.70 -17.28
CA GLY A 166 -6.53 1.35 -17.60
C GLY A 166 -5.85 0.18 -16.89
N MET A 167 -5.08 0.38 -15.83
CA MET A 167 -4.58 -0.74 -15.00
C MET A 167 -5.45 -0.97 -13.76
N SER A 168 -5.85 -2.21 -13.53
CA SER A 168 -6.41 -2.64 -12.24
C SER A 168 -5.29 -2.72 -11.19
N GLY A 169 -5.65 -2.68 -9.88
CA GLY A 169 -4.66 -2.83 -8.80
C GLY A 169 -3.83 -4.12 -8.91
N ALA A 170 -4.44 -5.21 -9.36
CA ALA A 170 -3.76 -6.49 -9.57
C ALA A 170 -2.74 -6.42 -10.72
N GLU A 171 -3.10 -5.76 -11.82
CA GLU A 171 -2.19 -5.53 -12.98
C GLU A 171 -1.02 -4.64 -12.59
N TYR A 172 -1.28 -3.62 -11.77
CA TYR A 172 -0.24 -2.74 -11.24
C TYR A 172 0.78 -3.52 -10.39
N HIS A 173 0.32 -4.37 -9.46
CA HIS A 173 1.22 -5.21 -8.66
C HIS A 173 2.02 -6.21 -9.50
N THR A 174 1.44 -6.72 -10.59
CA THR A 174 2.13 -7.59 -11.54
C THR A 174 3.16 -6.81 -12.37
N ALA A 175 2.87 -5.56 -12.69
CA ALA A 175 3.78 -4.64 -13.38
C ALA A 175 5.01 -4.29 -12.53
N LEU A 176 4.82 -4.01 -11.23
CA LEU A 176 5.91 -3.76 -10.28
C LEU A 176 6.87 -4.94 -10.13
N LYS A 177 6.38 -6.17 -10.32
CA LYS A 177 7.21 -7.39 -10.31
C LYS A 177 7.95 -7.63 -11.64
N GLY A 178 7.80 -6.75 -12.64
CA GLY A 178 8.34 -6.93 -13.98
C GLY A 178 7.67 -8.07 -14.78
N GLN A 179 6.55 -8.61 -14.31
CA GLN A 179 5.87 -9.77 -14.88
C GLN A 179 4.64 -9.41 -15.73
N SER A 180 4.28 -8.13 -15.82
CA SER A 180 3.12 -7.70 -16.60
C SER A 180 3.45 -7.70 -18.10
N TRP A 181 2.86 -8.65 -18.83
CA TRP A 181 2.91 -8.67 -20.29
C TRP A 181 2.24 -7.42 -20.89
N LYS A 182 1.18 -6.91 -20.25
CA LYS A 182 0.45 -5.71 -20.69
C LYS A 182 1.34 -4.47 -20.59
N LEU A 183 2.08 -4.31 -19.49
CA LEU A 183 3.02 -3.18 -19.35
C LEU A 183 4.15 -3.27 -20.38
N ARG A 184 4.69 -4.47 -20.61
CA ARG A 184 5.71 -4.67 -21.65
C ARG A 184 5.18 -4.31 -23.02
N LEU A 185 3.95 -4.74 -23.35
CA LEU A 185 3.31 -4.40 -24.60
C LEU A 185 3.08 -2.89 -24.76
N MET A 186 2.59 -2.23 -23.71
CA MET A 186 2.40 -0.78 -23.70
C MET A 186 3.72 -0.04 -23.93
N ASN A 187 4.77 -0.42 -23.21
CA ASN A 187 6.10 0.20 -23.39
C ASN A 187 6.64 -0.03 -24.81
N THR A 188 6.47 -1.24 -25.38
CA THR A 188 6.87 -1.52 -26.76
C THR A 188 6.08 -0.68 -27.75
N ILE A 189 4.76 -0.51 -27.54
CA ILE A 189 3.92 0.36 -28.38
C ILE A 189 4.41 1.81 -28.27
N ASP A 190 4.65 2.30 -27.06
CA ASP A 190 5.11 3.68 -26.82
C ASP A 190 6.48 3.94 -27.49
N GLU A 191 7.40 2.96 -27.45
CA GLU A 191 8.67 3.05 -28.16
C GLU A 191 8.50 3.05 -29.68
N CYS A 192 7.70 2.13 -30.22
CA CYS A 192 7.42 2.09 -31.65
C CYS A 192 6.74 3.38 -32.15
N MET A 193 5.88 4.00 -31.32
CA MET A 193 5.22 5.26 -31.63
C MET A 193 6.18 6.46 -31.72
N LYS A 194 7.33 6.43 -31.02
CA LYS A 194 8.32 7.50 -31.10
C LYS A 194 9.05 7.53 -32.44
N ASP A 195 9.26 6.37 -33.05
CA ASP A 195 10.06 6.19 -34.26
C ASP A 195 9.18 6.07 -35.53
N ALA A 196 7.87 5.89 -35.38
CA ALA A 196 6.94 5.72 -36.49
C ALA A 196 6.45 7.07 -37.03
N ALA A 197 6.68 7.32 -38.33
CA ALA A 197 6.18 8.50 -39.02
C ALA A 197 4.68 8.40 -39.37
N ASP A 198 4.18 7.18 -39.58
CA ASP A 198 2.80 6.88 -39.91
C ASP A 198 2.38 5.50 -39.39
N ARG A 199 1.12 5.11 -39.69
CA ARG A 199 0.56 3.84 -39.23
C ARG A 199 1.30 2.62 -39.80
N ASP A 200 1.71 2.67 -41.05
CA ASP A 200 2.32 1.53 -41.73
C ASP A 200 3.77 1.32 -41.19
N ALA A 201 4.49 2.42 -40.98
CA ALA A 201 5.79 2.41 -40.29
C ALA A 201 5.64 1.85 -38.86
N PHE A 202 4.62 2.25 -38.11
CA PHE A 202 4.35 1.74 -36.77
C PHE A 202 4.13 0.22 -36.78
N VAL A 203 3.29 -0.29 -37.68
CA VAL A 203 3.02 -1.74 -37.78
C VAL A 203 4.28 -2.50 -38.13
N CYS A 204 5.09 -1.98 -39.04
CA CYS A 204 6.38 -2.58 -39.45
C CYS A 204 7.35 -2.64 -38.27
N ILE A 205 7.56 -1.54 -37.53
CA ILE A 205 8.44 -1.46 -36.36
C ILE A 205 7.96 -2.40 -35.25
N LEU A 206 6.65 -2.39 -34.95
CA LEU A 206 6.06 -3.27 -33.94
C LEU A 206 6.26 -4.76 -34.28
N TYR A 207 6.07 -5.13 -35.55
CA TYR A 207 6.29 -6.50 -36.02
C TYR A 207 7.75 -6.92 -35.88
N LEU A 208 8.70 -6.08 -36.27
CA LEU A 208 10.14 -6.33 -36.12
C LEU A 208 10.56 -6.46 -34.65
N THR A 209 10.00 -5.65 -33.78
CA THR A 209 10.32 -5.66 -32.34
C THR A 209 9.74 -6.88 -31.62
N THR A 210 8.55 -7.34 -32.02
CA THR A 210 7.84 -8.43 -31.34
C THR A 210 8.10 -9.81 -31.95
N CYS A 211 8.31 -9.93 -33.27
CA CYS A 211 8.41 -11.20 -34.00
C CYS A 211 9.85 -11.59 -34.41
N ALA A 212 10.79 -10.64 -34.40
CA ALA A 212 12.19 -10.93 -34.81
C ALA A 212 12.94 -11.96 -33.92
N PRO A 213 12.63 -12.15 -32.62
CA PRO A 213 13.27 -13.19 -31.81
C PRO A 213 12.87 -14.63 -32.18
N LEU A 214 11.83 -14.83 -33.00
CA LEU A 214 11.32 -16.17 -33.34
C LEU A 214 11.88 -16.75 -34.65
N CYS A 215 12.65 -15.96 -35.41
CA CYS A 215 13.25 -16.41 -36.69
C CYS A 215 14.71 -16.81 -36.64
N ILE A 216 15.31 -16.89 -35.43
CA ILE A 216 16.66 -17.41 -35.24
C ILE A 216 16.61 -18.66 -34.35
N ARG A 217 16.09 -19.75 -34.95
CA ARG A 217 16.43 -21.15 -34.58
C ARG A 217 16.29 -22.03 -35.80
#